data_ec08f1d415c304241391b0fd8b82df2d
#
_entry.id   ec08f1d415c304241391b0fd8b82df2d
#
_cell.length_a   1.000
_cell.length_b   1.000
_cell.length_c   1.000
_cell.angle_alpha   90.00
_cell.angle_beta   90.00
_cell.angle_gamma   90.00
#
_symmetry.space_group_name_H-M   'P 1'
#
loop_
_entity.id
_entity.type
_entity.pdbx_description
1 polymer ?
#
loop_
_entity_poly.entity_id
_entity_poly.type
_entity_poly.pdbx_seq_one_letter_code
_entity_poly.pdbx_strand_id
1 'polypeptide(L)'
;MSAKKIIYAVLENNAEAPLRDISRAYGIGDAPLEIVVFRDLCAVISRVEADRFAPGLLDQANSSQERLKTDLLKYQQVNSFLLENSVQGGMLPLKFGLTSVDNQEVASVLERAYLQLRTYLDRLKGKVELVVQASWDMSKIIPEIARANPAFISRDPVQTGKLLFDAAEAMRKAFVEAIHSQLSPLAHDYSDGAHKEKSLILNRSYLVEIEQEALFDTAVNALGDRYDAILDFRYIGPLPAYSFVNIELNQGNFAILDHARKTLQLPESAAWRKIKSAYRQLLLANHPDQHPDDPDSAKRCKEVVSAFEVLSAYCQSFPDFAERANNEEFVFTRDEVENAFIIDTKGAVLATGNLSHPGFKHNESKN
;
A
#
# COMPACT_ATOMS: atom_id res chain seq x y z
N MET A 1 29.54 -0.15 16.80
CA MET A 1 28.59 0.22 15.72
C MET A 1 27.33 0.73 16.40
N SER A 2 26.80 1.87 16.00
CA SER A 2 25.57 2.42 16.55
C SER A 2 24.40 1.51 16.13
N ALA A 3 23.52 1.12 17.05
CA ALA A 3 22.33 0.33 16.75
C ALA A 3 21.14 1.27 16.54
N LYS A 4 20.25 0.94 15.63
CA LYS A 4 18.96 1.61 15.42
C LYS A 4 17.81 0.73 15.90
N LYS A 5 16.61 1.27 15.92
CA LYS A 5 15.37 0.56 16.19
C LYS A 5 14.55 0.48 14.91
N ILE A 6 14.21 -0.73 14.45
CA ILE A 6 13.18 -0.91 13.42
C ILE A 6 11.82 -0.91 14.08
N ILE A 7 10.83 -0.27 13.44
CA ILE A 7 9.45 -0.19 13.93
C ILE A 7 8.59 -1.08 13.04
N TYR A 8 7.87 -2.04 13.63
CA TYR A 8 7.01 -3.00 12.91
C TYR A 8 5.60 -2.49 12.74
N ALA A 9 4.98 -2.10 13.84
CA ALA A 9 3.59 -1.67 13.86
C ALA A 9 3.32 -0.76 15.07
N VAL A 10 2.22 -0.02 14.97
CA VAL A 10 1.59 0.65 16.11
C VAL A 10 0.28 -0.05 16.42
N LEU A 11 0.02 -0.30 17.71
CA LEU A 11 -1.16 -0.98 18.21
C LEU A 11 -1.81 -0.16 19.32
N GLU A 12 -3.06 -0.51 19.62
CA GLU A 12 -3.73 -0.03 20.83
C GLU A 12 -3.10 -0.68 22.06
N ASN A 13 -2.65 0.15 23.01
CA ASN A 13 -2.17 -0.31 24.30
C ASN A 13 -3.34 -0.37 25.27
N ASN A 14 -4.03 -1.50 25.32
CA ASN A 14 -5.15 -1.71 26.22
C ASN A 14 -4.68 -2.45 27.47
N ALA A 15 -4.79 -1.80 28.64
CA ALA A 15 -4.42 -2.39 29.91
C ALA A 15 -5.26 -3.64 30.27
N GLU A 16 -6.51 -3.74 29.78
CA GLU A 16 -7.41 -4.88 30.03
C GLU A 16 -7.08 -6.08 29.11
N ALA A 17 -6.42 -5.84 27.99
CA ALA A 17 -6.01 -6.87 27.04
C ALA A 17 -4.63 -6.53 26.46
N PRO A 18 -3.59 -6.70 27.28
CA PRO A 18 -2.21 -6.46 26.83
C PRO A 18 -1.84 -7.40 25.68
N LEU A 19 -0.95 -6.93 24.81
CA LEU A 19 -0.33 -7.76 23.78
C LEU A 19 0.16 -9.08 24.39
N ARG A 20 -0.42 -10.20 23.94
CA ARG A 20 -0.07 -11.52 24.50
C ARG A 20 1.41 -11.79 24.21
N ASP A 21 2.16 -11.91 25.29
CA ASP A 21 3.54 -12.41 25.39
C ASP A 21 4.42 -12.21 24.13
N ILE A 22 4.78 -10.96 23.87
CA ILE A 22 5.65 -10.60 22.74
C ILE A 22 7.04 -11.24 22.82
N SER A 23 7.41 -11.80 24.00
CA SER A 23 8.66 -12.52 24.22
C SER A 23 8.77 -13.80 23.39
N ARG A 24 7.66 -14.29 22.83
CA ARG A 24 7.64 -15.46 21.95
C ARG A 24 8.06 -15.17 20.52
N ALA A 25 8.13 -13.89 20.13
CA ALA A 25 8.54 -13.50 18.80
C ALA A 25 9.86 -12.72 18.81
N TYR A 26 10.64 -12.96 17.77
CA TYR A 26 11.90 -12.26 17.57
C TYR A 26 11.82 -11.44 16.28
N GLY A 27 12.43 -10.29 16.32
CA GLY A 27 12.53 -9.38 15.18
C GLY A 27 13.64 -9.77 14.20
N ILE A 28 13.95 -8.85 13.30
CA ILE A 28 15.02 -8.99 12.30
C ILE A 28 16.36 -9.21 13.01
N GLY A 29 17.13 -10.21 12.53
CA GLY A 29 18.39 -10.62 13.16
C GLY A 29 18.20 -11.30 14.51
N ASP A 30 17.05 -11.93 14.72
CA ASP A 30 16.67 -12.60 15.97
C ASP A 30 16.77 -11.71 17.23
N ALA A 31 16.64 -10.40 17.02
CA ALA A 31 16.60 -9.43 18.11
C ALA A 31 15.26 -9.54 18.89
N PRO A 32 15.28 -9.45 20.22
CA PRO A 32 14.04 -9.45 21.00
C PRO A 32 13.16 -8.26 20.62
N LEU A 33 11.85 -8.47 20.64
CA LEU A 33 10.89 -7.40 20.47
C LEU A 33 10.79 -6.56 21.75
N GLU A 34 10.66 -5.25 21.58
CA GLU A 34 10.48 -4.26 22.64
C GLU A 34 9.20 -3.46 22.36
N ILE A 35 8.58 -2.93 23.40
CA ILE A 35 7.40 -2.06 23.30
C ILE A 35 7.76 -0.67 23.79
N VAL A 36 7.39 0.35 23.00
CA VAL A 36 7.42 1.76 23.41
C VAL A 36 5.99 2.25 23.52
N VAL A 37 5.60 2.73 24.69
CA VAL A 37 4.23 3.13 25.02
C VAL A 37 4.11 4.65 25.05
N PHE A 38 3.03 5.18 24.50
CA PHE A 38 2.57 6.54 24.69
C PHE A 38 1.05 6.55 24.82
N ARG A 39 0.54 6.88 26.01
CA ARG A 39 -0.89 6.83 26.36
C ARG A 39 -1.47 5.44 26.07
N ASP A 40 -2.51 5.38 25.24
CA ASP A 40 -3.20 4.16 24.78
C ASP A 40 -2.65 3.62 23.44
N LEU A 41 -1.48 4.07 23.01
CA LEU A 41 -0.75 3.55 21.85
C LEU A 41 0.52 2.86 22.28
N CYS A 42 0.93 1.85 21.53
CA CYS A 42 2.26 1.27 21.64
C CYS A 42 2.85 0.96 20.26
N ALA A 43 4.15 1.20 20.12
CA ALA A 43 4.94 0.77 18.97
C ALA A 43 5.73 -0.50 19.32
N VAL A 44 5.70 -1.50 18.45
CA VAL A 44 6.55 -2.69 18.55
C VAL A 44 7.80 -2.51 17.71
N ILE A 45 8.95 -2.68 18.35
CA ILE A 45 10.25 -2.39 17.78
C ILE A 45 11.23 -3.53 18.06
N SER A 46 12.36 -3.58 17.34
CA SER A 46 13.55 -4.35 17.71
C SER A 46 14.83 -3.63 17.32
N ARG A 47 15.97 -4.08 17.87
CA ARG A 47 17.29 -3.54 17.50
C ARG A 47 17.73 -4.05 16.13
N VAL A 48 18.33 -3.18 15.33
CA VAL A 48 18.99 -3.51 14.06
C VAL A 48 20.31 -2.75 13.93
N GLU A 49 21.20 -3.23 13.08
CA GLU A 49 22.42 -2.53 12.71
C GLU A 49 22.08 -1.18 12.05
N ALA A 50 22.84 -0.13 12.32
CA ALA A 50 22.53 1.25 11.90
C ALA A 50 22.44 1.45 10.38
N ASP A 51 23.22 0.69 9.63
CA ASP A 51 23.31 0.73 8.16
C ASP A 51 22.42 -0.29 7.45
N ARG A 52 21.68 -1.14 8.20
CA ARG A 52 20.88 -2.26 7.64
C ARG A 52 19.87 -1.83 6.60
N PHE A 53 19.31 -0.63 6.75
CA PHE A 53 18.33 -0.04 5.84
C PHE A 53 18.79 1.31 5.28
N ALA A 54 20.11 1.50 5.12
CA ALA A 54 20.64 2.75 4.56
C ALA A 54 20.22 2.93 3.09
N PRO A 55 19.97 4.19 2.67
CA PRO A 55 19.65 4.49 1.26
C PRO A 55 20.77 3.98 0.33
N GLY A 56 20.39 3.35 -0.80
CA GLY A 56 21.33 2.83 -1.79
C GLY A 56 21.80 1.39 -1.58
N LEU A 57 21.46 0.73 -0.46
CA LEU A 57 21.70 -0.71 -0.28
C LEU A 57 20.89 -1.59 -1.23
N LEU A 58 19.76 -1.09 -1.71
CA LEU A 58 18.89 -1.78 -2.69
C LEU A 58 19.56 -1.95 -4.06
N ASP A 59 20.54 -1.11 -4.38
CA ASP A 59 21.26 -1.11 -5.68
C ASP A 59 22.54 -1.96 -5.65
N GLN A 60 22.89 -2.53 -4.49
CA GLN A 60 24.10 -3.34 -4.34
C GLN A 60 23.85 -4.83 -4.58
N ALA A 61 24.91 -5.55 -4.97
CA ALA A 61 24.98 -6.92 -5.45
C ALA A 61 24.07 -7.98 -4.76
N ASN A 62 23.89 -9.13 -5.42
CA ASN A 62 22.99 -10.27 -5.09
C ASN A 62 22.87 -10.67 -3.61
N SER A 63 23.95 -10.57 -2.81
CA SER A 63 23.92 -10.88 -1.37
C SER A 63 23.06 -9.93 -0.54
N SER A 64 22.99 -8.66 -0.94
CA SER A 64 22.14 -7.65 -0.30
C SER A 64 20.66 -7.89 -0.58
N GLN A 65 20.32 -8.42 -1.75
CA GLN A 65 18.93 -8.76 -2.12
C GLN A 65 18.41 -9.98 -1.36
N GLU A 66 19.22 -11.02 -1.15
CA GLU A 66 18.83 -12.18 -0.34
C GLU A 66 18.62 -11.82 1.13
N ARG A 67 19.54 -11.01 1.69
CA ARG A 67 19.38 -10.48 3.05
C ARG A 67 18.10 -9.67 3.19
N LEU A 68 17.82 -8.79 2.22
CA LEU A 68 16.61 -7.97 2.22
C LEU A 68 15.33 -8.82 2.16
N LYS A 69 15.32 -9.88 1.34
CA LYS A 69 14.20 -10.84 1.30
C LYS A 69 13.98 -11.53 2.64
N THR A 70 15.07 -11.99 3.26
CA THR A 70 15.03 -12.64 4.59
C THR A 70 14.48 -11.67 5.64
N ASP A 71 14.95 -10.42 5.63
CA ASP A 71 14.48 -9.37 6.53
C ASP A 71 13.00 -9.03 6.32
N LEU A 72 12.56 -8.95 5.06
CA LEU A 72 11.15 -8.73 4.72
C LEU A 72 10.26 -9.87 5.20
N LEU A 73 10.67 -11.12 4.99
CA LEU A 73 9.94 -12.28 5.50
C LEU A 73 9.84 -12.27 7.02
N LYS A 74 10.93 -11.94 7.71
CA LYS A 74 10.94 -11.83 9.17
C LYS A 74 10.04 -10.72 9.65
N TYR A 75 10.08 -9.56 8.97
CA TYR A 75 9.20 -8.42 9.23
C TYR A 75 7.72 -8.80 9.10
N GLN A 76 7.37 -9.52 8.04
CA GLN A 76 6.02 -10.03 7.82
C GLN A 76 5.58 -11.03 8.89
N GLN A 77 6.48 -11.96 9.30
CA GLN A 77 6.22 -12.91 10.38
C GLN A 77 5.91 -12.18 11.71
N VAL A 78 6.68 -11.14 12.03
CA VAL A 78 6.41 -10.31 13.23
C VAL A 78 5.02 -9.67 13.12
N ASN A 79 4.70 -9.06 11.99
CA ASN A 79 3.41 -8.39 11.81
C ASN A 79 2.23 -9.37 11.81
N SER A 80 2.36 -10.58 11.25
CA SER A 80 1.35 -11.64 11.36
C SER A 80 1.16 -12.08 12.81
N PHE A 81 2.26 -12.29 13.54
CA PHE A 81 2.20 -12.59 14.98
C PHE A 81 1.49 -11.47 15.77
N LEU A 82 1.78 -10.21 15.46
CA LEU A 82 1.13 -9.06 16.11
C LEU A 82 -0.37 -9.01 15.80
N LEU A 83 -0.77 -9.28 14.56
CA LEU A 83 -2.18 -9.33 14.16
C LEU A 83 -2.94 -10.42 14.92
N GLU A 84 -2.40 -11.63 14.98
CA GLU A 84 -3.00 -12.79 15.67
C GLU A 84 -3.12 -12.58 17.19
N ASN A 85 -2.20 -11.81 17.78
CA ASN A 85 -2.13 -11.59 19.23
C ASN A 85 -2.64 -10.20 19.66
N SER A 86 -3.06 -9.35 18.73
CA SER A 86 -3.70 -8.08 19.02
C SER A 86 -5.16 -8.27 19.42
N VAL A 87 -5.66 -7.38 20.26
CA VAL A 87 -7.08 -7.38 20.62
C VAL A 87 -7.89 -6.82 19.46
N GLN A 88 -8.81 -7.63 18.93
CA GLN A 88 -9.69 -7.25 17.83
C GLN A 88 -8.94 -6.80 16.55
N GLY A 89 -7.71 -7.29 16.32
CA GLY A 89 -6.98 -7.03 15.08
C GLY A 89 -6.57 -5.56 14.82
N GLY A 90 -6.73 -4.67 15.81
CA GLY A 90 -6.40 -3.25 15.68
C GLY A 90 -4.90 -3.02 15.64
N MET A 91 -4.32 -3.03 14.44
CA MET A 91 -2.91 -2.72 14.25
C MET A 91 -2.70 -1.85 13.00
N LEU A 92 -1.75 -0.93 13.08
CA LEU A 92 -1.22 -0.14 11.99
C LEU A 92 0.13 -0.72 11.59
N PRO A 93 0.22 -1.47 10.50
CA PRO A 93 1.53 -1.88 9.98
C PRO A 93 2.27 -0.66 9.46
N LEU A 94 3.57 -0.57 9.77
CA LEU A 94 4.41 0.50 9.26
C LEU A 94 5.16 0.04 8.01
N LYS A 95 5.79 0.98 7.31
CA LYS A 95 6.58 0.65 6.12
C LYS A 95 7.83 -0.15 6.51
N PHE A 96 8.11 -1.23 5.78
CA PHE A 96 9.33 -2.01 5.96
C PHE A 96 10.59 -1.14 5.83
N GLY A 97 11.52 -1.32 6.76
CA GLY A 97 12.77 -0.56 6.80
C GLY A 97 12.69 0.78 7.54
N LEU A 98 11.54 1.11 8.13
CA LEU A 98 11.39 2.29 8.96
C LEU A 98 12.18 2.14 10.26
N THR A 99 13.17 3.00 10.46
CA THR A 99 14.05 2.96 11.64
C THR A 99 14.06 4.27 12.39
N SER A 100 14.31 4.19 13.69
CA SER A 100 14.53 5.30 14.61
C SER A 100 15.88 5.14 15.30
N VAL A 101 16.41 6.22 15.84
CA VAL A 101 17.71 6.21 16.54
C VAL A 101 17.58 5.45 17.86
N ASP A 102 16.52 5.70 18.64
CA ASP A 102 16.30 5.12 19.95
C ASP A 102 14.81 5.09 20.35
N ASN A 103 14.52 4.59 21.55
CA ASN A 103 13.16 4.51 22.09
C ASN A 103 12.54 5.88 22.36
N GLN A 104 13.35 6.89 22.67
CA GLN A 104 12.86 8.25 22.93
C GLN A 104 12.33 8.90 21.66
N GLU A 105 13.02 8.71 20.55
CA GLU A 105 12.54 9.17 19.25
C GLU A 105 11.25 8.46 18.84
N VAL A 106 11.13 7.14 19.08
CA VAL A 106 9.87 6.40 18.84
C VAL A 106 8.73 6.97 19.70
N ALA A 107 8.97 7.23 20.99
CA ALA A 107 7.97 7.82 21.88
C ALA A 107 7.53 9.22 21.40
N SER A 108 8.50 10.05 20.98
CA SER A 108 8.23 11.38 20.39
C SER A 108 7.39 11.29 19.11
N VAL A 109 7.63 10.25 18.30
CA VAL A 109 6.82 9.95 17.11
C VAL A 109 5.38 9.65 17.50
N LEU A 110 5.16 8.73 18.45
CA LEU A 110 3.82 8.37 18.93
C LEU A 110 3.08 9.58 19.51
N GLU A 111 3.78 10.45 20.22
CA GLU A 111 3.22 11.67 20.82
C GLU A 111 2.75 12.65 19.73
N ARG A 112 3.62 12.98 18.79
CA ARG A 112 3.34 13.96 17.73
C ARG A 112 2.23 13.50 16.77
N ALA A 113 2.22 12.19 16.43
CA ALA A 113 1.23 11.60 15.52
C ALA A 113 0.00 11.03 16.23
N TYR A 114 -0.16 11.25 17.52
CA TYR A 114 -1.15 10.55 18.35
C TYR A 114 -2.54 10.53 17.73
N LEU A 115 -3.08 11.69 17.37
CA LEU A 115 -4.43 11.81 16.81
C LEU A 115 -4.57 11.08 15.46
N GLN A 116 -3.58 11.20 14.60
CA GLN A 116 -3.57 10.54 13.29
C GLN A 116 -3.51 9.01 13.45
N LEU A 117 -2.55 8.51 14.25
CA LEU A 117 -2.40 7.08 14.52
C LEU A 117 -3.68 6.50 15.14
N ARG A 118 -4.30 7.23 16.07
CA ARG A 118 -5.55 6.80 16.70
C ARG A 118 -6.68 6.69 15.68
N THR A 119 -6.87 7.70 14.83
CA THR A 119 -7.91 7.71 13.80
C THR A 119 -7.76 6.52 12.84
N TYR A 120 -6.53 6.19 12.42
CA TYR A 120 -6.31 5.05 11.54
C TYR A 120 -6.46 3.71 12.26
N LEU A 121 -6.03 3.60 13.51
CA LEU A 121 -6.29 2.41 14.33
C LEU A 121 -7.79 2.14 14.45
N ASP A 122 -8.58 3.17 14.75
CA ASP A 122 -10.04 3.05 14.85
C ASP A 122 -10.68 2.61 13.53
N ARG A 123 -10.16 3.12 12.38
CA ARG A 123 -10.61 2.72 11.05
C ARG A 123 -10.33 1.24 10.75
N LEU A 124 -9.17 0.72 11.20
CA LEU A 124 -8.74 -0.65 10.92
C LEU A 124 -9.17 -1.66 12.00
N LYS A 125 -9.65 -1.19 13.15
CA LYS A 125 -10.06 -2.05 14.25
C LYS A 125 -11.12 -3.05 13.80
N GLY A 126 -10.93 -4.32 14.13
CA GLY A 126 -11.83 -5.40 13.76
C GLY A 126 -11.71 -5.85 12.30
N LYS A 127 -10.71 -5.38 11.54
CA LYS A 127 -10.59 -5.67 10.11
C LYS A 127 -9.23 -6.29 9.77
N VAL A 128 -9.24 -7.09 8.73
CA VAL A 128 -8.06 -7.73 8.13
C VAL A 128 -8.04 -7.51 6.63
N GLU A 129 -6.86 -7.61 6.05
CA GLU A 129 -6.68 -7.58 4.60
C GLU A 129 -6.70 -9.00 4.04
N LEU A 130 -7.53 -9.21 3.01
CA LEU A 130 -7.64 -10.44 2.24
C LEU A 130 -7.34 -10.13 0.78
N VAL A 131 -6.31 -10.79 0.22
CA VAL A 131 -5.86 -10.54 -1.15
C VAL A 131 -6.37 -11.63 -2.07
N VAL A 132 -7.07 -11.23 -3.12
CA VAL A 132 -7.55 -12.14 -4.18
C VAL A 132 -6.79 -11.81 -5.46
N GLN A 133 -6.12 -12.81 -5.99
CA GLN A 133 -5.48 -12.78 -7.31
C GLN A 133 -6.17 -13.80 -8.21
N ALA A 134 -6.42 -13.41 -9.46
CA ALA A 134 -6.89 -14.33 -10.47
C ALA A 134 -6.01 -14.18 -11.72
N SER A 135 -5.58 -15.30 -12.25
CA SER A 135 -4.77 -15.37 -13.46
C SER A 135 -5.39 -16.32 -14.49
N TRP A 136 -5.01 -16.18 -15.73
CA TRP A 136 -5.42 -17.04 -16.82
C TRP A 136 -4.26 -17.42 -17.74
N ASP A 137 -4.42 -18.51 -18.47
CA ASP A 137 -3.46 -18.97 -19.47
C ASP A 137 -3.88 -18.44 -20.86
N MET A 138 -3.21 -17.40 -21.34
CA MET A 138 -3.47 -16.81 -22.65
C MET A 138 -3.34 -17.82 -23.80
N SER A 139 -2.50 -18.85 -23.67
CA SER A 139 -2.34 -19.90 -24.68
C SER A 139 -3.60 -20.74 -24.85
N LYS A 140 -4.45 -20.84 -23.80
CA LYS A 140 -5.74 -21.51 -23.82
C LYS A 140 -6.87 -20.56 -24.22
N ILE A 141 -6.84 -19.32 -23.71
CA ILE A 141 -7.89 -18.32 -23.91
C ILE A 141 -7.99 -17.86 -25.36
N ILE A 142 -6.87 -17.53 -26.01
CA ILE A 142 -6.87 -17.03 -27.37
C ILE A 142 -7.49 -18.03 -28.38
N PRO A 143 -7.12 -19.33 -28.38
CA PRO A 143 -7.79 -20.32 -29.24
C PRO A 143 -9.29 -20.47 -28.99
N GLU A 144 -9.73 -20.33 -27.73
CA GLU A 144 -11.18 -20.40 -27.40
C GLU A 144 -11.93 -19.19 -27.93
N ILE A 145 -11.38 -17.98 -27.76
CA ILE A 145 -11.95 -16.76 -28.35
C ILE A 145 -12.05 -16.89 -29.88
N ALA A 146 -10.99 -17.38 -30.53
CA ALA A 146 -10.96 -17.58 -31.97
C ALA A 146 -12.00 -18.60 -32.44
N ARG A 147 -12.17 -19.68 -31.68
CA ARG A 147 -13.19 -20.72 -31.98
C ARG A 147 -14.62 -20.19 -31.83
N ALA A 148 -14.83 -19.39 -30.76
CA ALA A 148 -16.16 -18.78 -30.52
C ALA A 148 -16.48 -17.65 -31.51
N ASN A 149 -15.47 -17.05 -32.16
CA ASN A 149 -15.63 -15.93 -33.08
C ASN A 149 -14.88 -16.16 -34.41
N PRO A 150 -15.32 -17.10 -35.26
CA PRO A 150 -14.61 -17.40 -36.50
C PRO A 150 -14.47 -16.19 -37.43
N ALA A 151 -15.36 -15.22 -37.35
CA ALA A 151 -15.32 -13.98 -38.12
C ALA A 151 -14.10 -13.08 -37.79
N PHE A 152 -13.43 -13.28 -36.64
CA PHE A 152 -12.20 -12.55 -36.27
C PHE A 152 -11.00 -13.01 -37.10
N ILE A 153 -11.03 -14.22 -37.65
CA ILE A 153 -9.93 -14.78 -38.44
C ILE A 153 -9.99 -14.19 -39.84
N SER A 154 -9.14 -13.24 -40.11
CA SER A 154 -9.01 -12.53 -41.37
C SER A 154 -7.74 -12.97 -42.10
N ARG A 155 -7.60 -12.57 -43.41
CA ARG A 155 -6.36 -12.75 -44.14
C ARG A 155 -5.23 -11.82 -43.66
N ASP A 156 -5.60 -10.77 -42.93
CA ASP A 156 -4.65 -9.85 -42.29
C ASP A 156 -4.36 -10.31 -40.87
N PRO A 157 -3.16 -10.80 -40.55
CA PRO A 157 -2.77 -11.24 -39.20
C PRO A 157 -2.82 -10.12 -38.18
N VAL A 158 -2.57 -8.86 -38.55
CA VAL A 158 -2.56 -7.71 -37.63
C VAL A 158 -4.00 -7.42 -37.18
N GLN A 159 -4.94 -7.42 -38.13
CA GLN A 159 -6.37 -7.23 -37.84
C GLN A 159 -6.91 -8.37 -36.95
N THR A 160 -6.58 -9.62 -37.28
CA THR A 160 -6.92 -10.80 -36.48
C THR A 160 -6.38 -10.65 -35.05
N GLY A 161 -5.09 -10.32 -34.89
CA GLY A 161 -4.44 -10.11 -33.60
C GLY A 161 -5.13 -9.04 -32.76
N LYS A 162 -5.51 -7.92 -33.37
CA LYS A 162 -6.23 -6.83 -32.71
C LYS A 162 -7.61 -7.29 -32.21
N LEU A 163 -8.42 -7.95 -33.06
CA LEU A 163 -9.75 -8.41 -32.68
C LEU A 163 -9.72 -9.43 -31.53
N LEU A 164 -8.75 -10.37 -31.57
CA LEU A 164 -8.55 -11.35 -30.49
C LEU A 164 -8.11 -10.67 -29.19
N PHE A 165 -7.22 -9.67 -29.28
CA PHE A 165 -6.78 -8.92 -28.12
C PHE A 165 -7.93 -8.11 -27.49
N ASP A 166 -8.71 -7.39 -28.31
CA ASP A 166 -9.85 -6.60 -27.85
C ASP A 166 -10.92 -7.49 -27.17
N ALA A 167 -11.15 -8.69 -27.73
CA ALA A 167 -12.07 -9.68 -27.14
C ALA A 167 -11.54 -10.25 -25.81
N ALA A 168 -10.23 -10.53 -25.72
CA ALA A 168 -9.60 -10.97 -24.48
C ALA A 168 -9.69 -9.88 -23.40
N GLU A 169 -9.46 -8.62 -23.75
CA GLU A 169 -9.61 -7.50 -22.80
C GLU A 169 -11.07 -7.30 -22.34
N ALA A 170 -12.05 -7.49 -23.22
CA ALA A 170 -13.47 -7.47 -22.84
C ALA A 170 -13.81 -8.61 -21.88
N MET A 171 -13.29 -9.81 -22.14
CA MET A 171 -13.47 -10.99 -21.29
C MET A 171 -12.79 -10.79 -19.92
N ARG A 172 -11.58 -10.24 -19.89
CA ARG A 172 -10.86 -9.87 -18.65
C ARG A 172 -11.70 -8.94 -17.78
N LYS A 173 -12.22 -7.85 -18.37
CA LYS A 173 -13.10 -6.90 -17.66
C LYS A 173 -14.34 -7.56 -17.10
N ALA A 174 -14.96 -8.45 -17.86
CA ALA A 174 -16.15 -9.18 -17.41
C ALA A 174 -15.86 -10.09 -16.21
N PHE A 175 -14.71 -10.80 -16.19
CA PHE A 175 -14.30 -11.59 -15.04
C PHE A 175 -13.99 -10.73 -13.81
N VAL A 176 -13.23 -9.65 -13.99
CA VAL A 176 -12.91 -8.72 -12.88
C VAL A 176 -14.19 -8.17 -12.25
N GLU A 177 -15.16 -7.76 -13.07
CA GLU A 177 -16.45 -7.24 -12.59
C GLU A 177 -17.27 -8.33 -11.89
N ALA A 178 -17.34 -9.54 -12.46
CA ALA A 178 -18.05 -10.67 -11.86
C ALA A 178 -17.48 -11.09 -10.51
N ILE A 179 -16.15 -11.10 -10.37
CA ILE A 179 -15.47 -11.38 -9.10
C ILE A 179 -15.73 -10.25 -8.11
N HIS A 180 -15.54 -8.99 -8.54
CA HIS A 180 -15.72 -7.84 -7.68
C HIS A 180 -17.15 -7.71 -7.15
N SER A 181 -18.16 -7.89 -8.00
CA SER A 181 -19.56 -7.78 -7.60
C SER A 181 -19.99 -8.80 -6.54
N GLN A 182 -19.32 -9.95 -6.45
CA GLN A 182 -19.58 -10.95 -5.41
C GLN A 182 -18.81 -10.66 -4.10
N LEU A 183 -17.59 -10.12 -4.19
CA LEU A 183 -16.73 -9.93 -3.02
C LEU A 183 -16.89 -8.54 -2.38
N SER A 184 -17.17 -7.50 -3.16
CA SER A 184 -17.28 -6.13 -2.63
C SER A 184 -18.38 -5.93 -1.58
N PRO A 185 -19.55 -6.60 -1.62
CA PRO A 185 -20.57 -6.47 -0.56
C PRO A 185 -20.12 -7.05 0.80
N LEU A 186 -19.09 -7.91 0.80
CA LEU A 186 -18.53 -8.54 1.99
C LEU A 186 -17.31 -7.77 2.54
N ALA A 187 -16.89 -6.70 1.87
CA ALA A 187 -15.73 -5.91 2.23
C ALA A 187 -16.13 -4.48 2.61
N HIS A 188 -15.40 -3.90 3.55
CA HIS A 188 -15.54 -2.50 3.92
C HIS A 188 -14.92 -1.55 2.88
N ASP A 189 -13.81 -1.98 2.26
CA ASP A 189 -13.05 -1.22 1.27
C ASP A 189 -12.24 -2.18 0.39
N TYR A 190 -11.70 -1.70 -0.74
CA TYR A 190 -10.79 -2.48 -1.58
C TYR A 190 -9.68 -1.60 -2.19
N SER A 191 -8.58 -2.23 -2.55
CA SER A 191 -7.42 -1.59 -3.19
C SER A 191 -6.86 -2.46 -4.30
N ASP A 192 -6.64 -1.89 -5.48
CA ASP A 192 -6.04 -2.62 -6.61
C ASP A 192 -4.51 -2.66 -6.46
N GLY A 193 -3.96 -3.86 -6.53
CA GLY A 193 -2.53 -4.09 -6.56
C GLY A 193 -1.95 -3.97 -7.96
N ALA A 194 -0.61 -3.88 -8.06
CA ALA A 194 0.07 -3.80 -9.36
C ALA A 194 -0.09 -5.09 -10.16
N HIS A 195 -0.36 -4.96 -11.45
CA HIS A 195 -0.39 -6.05 -12.43
C HIS A 195 1.00 -6.19 -13.07
N LYS A 196 1.87 -7.02 -12.48
CA LYS A 196 3.23 -7.23 -12.97
C LYS A 196 3.32 -8.24 -14.12
N GLU A 197 2.36 -9.13 -14.22
CA GLU A 197 2.33 -10.21 -15.20
C GLU A 197 1.11 -10.07 -16.11
N LYS A 198 1.30 -10.38 -17.39
CA LYS A 198 0.21 -10.33 -18.40
C LYS A 198 -0.89 -11.38 -18.15
N SER A 199 -0.54 -12.47 -17.46
CA SER A 199 -1.46 -13.52 -17.07
C SER A 199 -2.39 -13.11 -15.92
N LEU A 200 -1.94 -12.15 -15.09
CA LEU A 200 -2.68 -11.69 -13.92
C LEU A 200 -3.81 -10.74 -14.34
N ILE A 201 -5.06 -11.19 -14.20
CA ILE A 201 -6.25 -10.41 -14.58
C ILE A 201 -6.80 -9.59 -13.42
N LEU A 202 -6.65 -10.07 -12.19
CA LEU A 202 -7.05 -9.40 -10.95
C LEU A 202 -5.95 -9.54 -9.91
N ASN A 203 -5.63 -8.43 -9.26
CA ASN A 203 -4.83 -8.40 -8.03
C ASN A 203 -5.45 -7.33 -7.14
N ARG A 204 -6.24 -7.77 -6.17
CA ARG A 204 -7.06 -6.86 -5.35
C ARG A 204 -7.05 -7.28 -3.90
N SER A 205 -6.76 -6.32 -3.04
CA SER A 205 -6.88 -6.43 -1.59
C SER A 205 -8.27 -5.97 -1.17
N TYR A 206 -8.89 -6.70 -0.25
CA TYR A 206 -10.17 -6.37 0.38
C TYR A 206 -9.96 -6.18 1.87
N LEU A 207 -10.50 -5.11 2.43
CA LEU A 207 -10.56 -4.87 3.87
C LEU A 207 -11.85 -5.45 4.41
N VAL A 208 -11.76 -6.52 5.18
CA VAL A 208 -12.91 -7.33 5.62
C VAL A 208 -12.98 -7.34 7.14
N GLU A 209 -14.18 -7.26 7.70
CA GLU A 209 -14.39 -7.47 9.14
C GLU A 209 -13.97 -8.91 9.52
N ILE A 210 -13.24 -9.08 10.62
CA ILE A 210 -12.78 -10.39 11.10
C ILE A 210 -13.96 -11.37 11.24
N GLU A 211 -15.11 -10.88 11.69
CA GLU A 211 -16.32 -11.68 11.85
C GLU A 211 -16.92 -12.17 10.52
N GLN A 212 -16.60 -11.50 9.41
CA GLN A 212 -17.07 -11.85 8.06
C GLN A 212 -16.05 -12.64 7.24
N GLU A 213 -14.84 -12.88 7.77
CA GLU A 213 -13.77 -13.60 7.08
C GLU A 213 -14.25 -14.96 6.54
N ALA A 214 -14.92 -15.77 7.37
CA ALA A 214 -15.40 -17.08 6.95
C ALA A 214 -16.45 -17.02 5.81
N LEU A 215 -17.26 -15.97 5.77
CA LEU A 215 -18.21 -15.73 4.68
C LEU A 215 -17.49 -15.33 3.40
N PHE A 216 -16.46 -14.49 3.53
CA PHE A 216 -15.61 -14.07 2.41
C PHE A 216 -14.86 -15.28 1.83
N ASP A 217 -14.28 -16.14 2.67
CA ASP A 217 -13.62 -17.40 2.28
C ASP A 217 -14.56 -18.28 1.46
N THR A 218 -15.80 -18.44 1.93
CA THR A 218 -16.82 -19.23 1.22
C THR A 218 -17.11 -18.65 -0.16
N ALA A 219 -17.19 -17.32 -0.28
CA ALA A 219 -17.44 -16.66 -1.56
C ALA A 219 -16.25 -16.79 -2.52
N VAL A 220 -15.00 -16.70 -2.03
CA VAL A 220 -13.80 -16.90 -2.85
C VAL A 220 -13.72 -18.35 -3.35
N ASN A 221 -13.99 -19.33 -2.49
CA ASN A 221 -14.01 -20.75 -2.88
C ASN A 221 -15.08 -21.03 -3.94
N ALA A 222 -16.28 -20.48 -3.79
CA ALA A 222 -17.35 -20.61 -4.79
C ALA A 222 -16.99 -19.98 -6.14
N LEU A 223 -16.23 -18.88 -6.15
CA LEU A 223 -15.67 -18.30 -7.38
C LEU A 223 -14.60 -19.18 -7.99
N GLY A 224 -13.71 -19.78 -7.16
CA GLY A 224 -12.72 -20.76 -7.59
C GLY A 224 -13.37 -21.93 -8.30
N ASP A 225 -14.37 -22.59 -7.67
CA ASP A 225 -15.11 -23.71 -8.25
C ASP A 225 -15.84 -23.33 -9.54
N ARG A 226 -16.42 -22.14 -9.58
CA ARG A 226 -17.17 -21.65 -10.76
C ARG A 226 -16.29 -21.41 -11.98
N TYR A 227 -15.06 -20.97 -11.79
CA TYR A 227 -14.16 -20.55 -12.86
C TYR A 227 -12.93 -21.45 -13.02
N ASP A 228 -12.88 -22.59 -12.35
CA ASP A 228 -11.74 -23.53 -12.30
C ASP A 228 -11.17 -23.89 -13.69
N ALA A 229 -12.03 -24.02 -14.71
CA ALA A 229 -11.61 -24.35 -16.07
C ALA A 229 -10.84 -23.19 -16.79
N ILE A 230 -10.97 -21.94 -16.31
CA ILE A 230 -10.54 -20.74 -17.03
C ILE A 230 -9.54 -19.91 -16.21
N LEU A 231 -9.80 -19.79 -14.90
CA LEU A 231 -9.04 -18.94 -14.00
C LEU A 231 -8.33 -19.77 -12.94
N ASP A 232 -7.12 -19.36 -12.64
CA ASP A 232 -6.35 -19.83 -11.49
C ASP A 232 -6.43 -18.77 -10.38
N PHE A 233 -7.00 -19.14 -9.22
CA PHE A 233 -7.19 -18.26 -8.09
C PHE A 233 -6.08 -18.46 -7.06
N ARG A 234 -5.53 -17.36 -6.59
CA ARG A 234 -4.67 -17.31 -5.41
C ARG A 234 -5.31 -16.40 -4.36
N TYR A 235 -5.53 -16.95 -3.17
CA TYR A 235 -6.12 -16.26 -2.05
C TYR A 235 -5.12 -16.21 -0.89
N ILE A 236 -4.89 -15.02 -0.33
CA ILE A 236 -3.85 -14.77 0.68
C ILE A 236 -4.47 -13.93 1.80
N GLY A 237 -4.29 -14.35 3.01
CA GLY A 237 -4.74 -13.67 4.23
C GLY A 237 -5.04 -14.66 5.37
N PRO A 238 -5.47 -14.16 6.52
CA PRO A 238 -5.58 -12.74 6.85
C PRO A 238 -4.21 -12.05 6.99
N LEU A 239 -4.12 -10.82 6.50
CA LEU A 239 -2.94 -9.98 6.56
C LEU A 239 -3.24 -8.69 7.32
N PRO A 240 -2.21 -8.05 7.92
CA PRO A 240 -2.32 -6.65 8.33
C PRO A 240 -2.68 -5.77 7.14
N ALA A 241 -3.43 -4.70 7.38
CA ALA A 241 -4.02 -3.84 6.34
C ALA A 241 -2.99 -2.99 5.56
N TYR A 242 -1.95 -3.62 5.00
CA TYR A 242 -0.86 -2.94 4.28
C TYR A 242 -1.32 -2.11 3.08
N SER A 243 -2.35 -2.58 2.38
CA SER A 243 -2.86 -1.91 1.17
C SER A 243 -3.80 -0.74 1.48
N PHE A 244 -4.18 -0.55 2.74
CA PHE A 244 -5.15 0.44 3.18
C PHE A 244 -4.54 1.57 4.01
N VAL A 245 -3.34 1.35 4.55
CA VAL A 245 -2.60 2.35 5.31
C VAL A 245 -1.11 2.17 5.07
N ASN A 246 -0.46 3.19 4.59
CA ASN A 246 0.98 3.28 4.47
C ASN A 246 1.46 4.46 5.33
N ILE A 247 2.09 4.15 6.46
CA ILE A 247 2.63 5.16 7.35
C ILE A 247 4.13 5.31 7.04
N GLU A 248 4.48 6.44 6.47
CA GLU A 248 5.85 6.88 6.31
C GLU A 248 6.16 7.93 7.39
N LEU A 249 7.12 7.62 8.26
CA LEU A 249 7.66 8.60 9.20
C LEU A 249 8.69 9.42 8.44
N ASN A 250 8.29 10.57 7.98
CA ASN A 250 9.19 11.46 7.27
C ASN A 250 9.81 12.48 8.24
N GLN A 251 10.95 12.14 8.79
CA GLN A 251 11.83 13.15 9.39
C GLN A 251 12.57 13.88 8.27
N GLY A 252 12.46 15.18 8.24
CA GLY A 252 13.25 16.03 7.33
C GLY A 252 12.55 16.49 6.05
N ASN A 253 11.24 16.35 5.93
CA ASN A 253 10.51 16.71 4.70
C ASN A 253 10.24 18.21 4.53
N PHE A 254 10.58 19.05 5.52
CA PHE A 254 10.36 20.49 5.35
C PHE A 254 11.05 21.04 4.11
N ALA A 255 12.28 20.63 3.82
CA ALA A 255 13.00 21.11 2.63
C ALA A 255 12.28 20.73 1.32
N ILE A 256 11.74 19.52 1.25
CA ILE A 256 11.00 19.04 0.08
C ILE A 256 9.66 19.77 -0.05
N LEU A 257 8.91 19.88 1.06
CA LEU A 257 7.63 20.59 1.09
C LEU A 257 7.78 22.09 0.84
N ASP A 258 8.80 22.72 1.41
CA ASP A 258 9.08 24.15 1.20
C ASP A 258 9.53 24.42 -0.25
N HIS A 259 10.30 23.51 -0.84
CA HIS A 259 10.63 23.58 -2.26
C HIS A 259 9.37 23.43 -3.13
N ALA A 260 8.51 22.47 -2.86
CA ALA A 260 7.25 22.28 -3.58
C ALA A 260 6.33 23.49 -3.43
N ARG A 261 6.19 24.03 -2.23
CA ARG A 261 5.43 25.26 -1.95
C ARG A 261 5.96 26.44 -2.78
N LYS A 262 7.27 26.66 -2.79
CA LYS A 262 7.92 27.72 -3.55
C LYS A 262 7.76 27.52 -5.06
N THR A 263 7.83 26.30 -5.55
CA THR A 263 7.58 25.96 -6.96
C THR A 263 6.16 26.33 -7.38
N LEU A 264 5.15 26.10 -6.51
CA LEU A 264 3.78 26.52 -6.74
C LEU A 264 3.51 27.98 -6.33
N GLN A 265 4.53 28.76 -5.94
CA GLN A 265 4.43 30.18 -5.55
C GLN A 265 3.41 30.41 -4.44
N LEU A 266 3.32 29.50 -3.48
CA LEU A 266 2.39 29.57 -2.37
C LEU A 266 3.05 30.18 -1.11
N PRO A 267 2.28 30.90 -0.26
CA PRO A 267 2.73 31.36 1.05
C PRO A 267 2.89 30.19 2.03
N GLU A 268 3.37 30.48 3.24
CA GLU A 268 3.54 29.45 4.30
C GLU A 268 2.22 28.87 4.82
N SER A 269 1.07 29.45 4.47
CA SER A 269 -0.24 28.83 4.64
C SER A 269 -1.09 29.04 3.38
N ALA A 270 -1.89 28.02 3.02
CA ALA A 270 -2.77 28.10 1.87
C ALA A 270 -3.97 27.17 1.98
N ALA A 271 -5.16 27.66 1.60
CA ALA A 271 -6.34 26.82 1.46
C ALA A 271 -6.18 25.84 0.29
N TRP A 272 -6.78 24.67 0.39
CA TRP A 272 -6.73 23.62 -0.66
C TRP A 272 -7.15 24.13 -2.05
N ARG A 273 -8.15 25.00 -2.10
CA ARG A 273 -8.57 25.64 -3.35
C ARG A 273 -7.45 26.47 -3.98
N LYS A 274 -6.68 27.20 -3.17
CA LYS A 274 -5.56 28.04 -3.63
C LYS A 274 -4.43 27.19 -4.18
N ILE A 275 -4.12 26.06 -3.52
CA ILE A 275 -3.12 25.09 -3.98
C ILE A 275 -3.50 24.55 -5.37
N LYS A 276 -4.74 24.08 -5.55
CA LYS A 276 -5.25 23.60 -6.85
C LYS A 276 -5.27 24.68 -7.92
N SER A 277 -5.59 25.92 -7.56
CA SER A 277 -5.61 27.04 -8.50
C SER A 277 -4.20 27.37 -8.97
N ALA A 278 -3.23 27.48 -8.07
CA ALA A 278 -1.83 27.72 -8.38
C ALA A 278 -1.25 26.65 -9.31
N TYR A 279 -1.51 25.37 -8.99
CA TYR A 279 -1.14 24.25 -9.85
C TYR A 279 -1.67 24.39 -11.28
N ARG A 280 -2.99 24.63 -11.43
CA ARG A 280 -3.61 24.77 -12.77
C ARG A 280 -3.05 25.94 -13.56
N GLN A 281 -2.85 27.09 -12.92
CA GLN A 281 -2.30 28.29 -13.55
C GLN A 281 -0.87 28.04 -14.03
N LEU A 282 -0.01 27.47 -13.19
CA LEU A 282 1.37 27.20 -13.53
C LEU A 282 1.51 26.07 -14.58
N LEU A 283 0.64 25.06 -14.53
CA LEU A 283 0.59 24.01 -15.53
C LEU A 283 0.26 24.57 -16.92
N LEU A 284 -0.76 25.43 -17.01
CA LEU A 284 -1.12 26.10 -18.25
C LEU A 284 -0.01 27.04 -18.75
N ALA A 285 0.57 27.85 -17.85
CA ALA A 285 1.63 28.80 -18.18
C ALA A 285 2.95 28.13 -18.64
N ASN A 286 3.16 26.85 -18.33
CA ASN A 286 4.37 26.10 -18.72
C ASN A 286 4.08 24.94 -19.66
N HIS A 287 2.86 24.85 -20.23
CA HIS A 287 2.50 23.71 -21.08
C HIS A 287 3.34 23.70 -22.37
N PRO A 288 3.97 22.59 -22.75
CA PRO A 288 4.81 22.51 -23.95
C PRO A 288 4.08 22.93 -25.24
N ASP A 289 2.78 22.62 -25.37
CA ASP A 289 1.99 22.99 -26.55
C ASP A 289 1.78 24.51 -26.69
N GLN A 290 1.88 25.27 -25.59
CA GLN A 290 1.78 26.73 -25.60
C GLN A 290 3.15 27.42 -25.77
N HIS A 291 4.23 26.66 -25.53
CA HIS A 291 5.62 27.14 -25.64
C HIS A 291 6.48 26.17 -26.45
N PRO A 292 6.14 25.91 -27.74
CA PRO A 292 6.84 24.92 -28.54
C PRO A 292 8.31 25.24 -28.79
N ASP A 293 8.68 26.53 -28.71
CA ASP A 293 10.06 27.00 -28.94
C ASP A 293 10.91 27.03 -27.66
N ASP A 294 10.34 26.66 -26.50
CA ASP A 294 11.03 26.68 -25.22
C ASP A 294 11.38 25.24 -24.76
N PRO A 295 12.66 24.81 -24.88
CA PRO A 295 13.08 23.46 -24.54
C PRO A 295 12.91 23.13 -23.02
N ASP A 296 12.83 24.15 -22.17
CA ASP A 296 12.67 23.97 -20.73
C ASP A 296 11.21 23.89 -20.27
N SER A 297 10.25 24.13 -21.15
CA SER A 297 8.80 24.12 -20.81
C SER A 297 8.37 22.77 -20.26
N ALA A 298 8.77 21.65 -20.87
CA ALA A 298 8.47 20.30 -20.44
C ALA A 298 9.07 19.96 -19.06
N LYS A 299 10.27 20.48 -18.76
CA LYS A 299 10.93 20.31 -17.46
C LYS A 299 10.17 21.07 -16.37
N ARG A 300 9.86 22.34 -16.61
CA ARG A 300 9.06 23.15 -15.66
C ARG A 300 7.68 22.55 -15.39
N CYS A 301 7.04 22.03 -16.45
CA CYS A 301 5.75 21.36 -16.32
C CYS A 301 5.85 20.14 -15.37
N LYS A 302 6.89 19.29 -15.53
CA LYS A 302 7.14 18.17 -14.62
C LYS A 302 7.42 18.61 -13.18
N GLU A 303 8.18 19.68 -12.98
CA GLU A 303 8.45 20.25 -11.65
C GLU A 303 7.17 20.73 -10.98
N VAL A 304 6.28 21.39 -11.71
CA VAL A 304 4.97 21.82 -11.22
C VAL A 304 4.07 20.66 -10.83
N VAL A 305 4.06 19.57 -11.65
CA VAL A 305 3.30 18.34 -11.34
C VAL A 305 3.84 17.69 -10.07
N SER A 306 5.16 17.48 -9.99
CA SER A 306 5.80 16.87 -8.82
C SER A 306 5.58 17.71 -7.55
N ALA A 307 5.65 19.03 -7.64
CA ALA A 307 5.38 19.92 -6.51
C ALA A 307 3.92 19.81 -6.02
N PHE A 308 2.97 19.68 -6.94
CA PHE A 308 1.56 19.48 -6.58
C PHE A 308 1.33 18.11 -5.92
N GLU A 309 1.97 17.05 -6.41
CA GLU A 309 1.89 15.70 -5.81
C GLU A 309 2.41 15.71 -4.36
N VAL A 310 3.56 16.33 -4.11
CA VAL A 310 4.15 16.47 -2.76
C VAL A 310 3.20 17.21 -1.81
N LEU A 311 2.69 18.39 -2.22
CA LEU A 311 1.78 19.16 -1.38
C LEU A 311 0.42 18.46 -1.20
N SER A 312 -0.06 17.74 -2.22
CA SER A 312 -1.30 16.97 -2.14
C SER A 312 -1.18 15.83 -1.14
N ALA A 313 -0.07 15.08 -1.17
CA ALA A 313 0.19 14.01 -0.21
C ALA A 313 0.22 14.55 1.22
N TYR A 314 0.91 15.68 1.46
CA TYR A 314 0.93 16.34 2.76
C TYR A 314 -0.46 16.76 3.22
N CYS A 315 -1.25 17.46 2.40
CA CYS A 315 -2.58 17.92 2.77
C CYS A 315 -3.54 16.73 3.03
N GLN A 316 -3.47 15.70 2.19
CA GLN A 316 -4.33 14.50 2.31
C GLN A 316 -3.94 13.59 3.47
N SER A 317 -2.77 13.76 4.08
CA SER A 317 -2.36 13.00 5.25
C SER A 317 -3.10 13.40 6.53
N PHE A 318 -3.77 14.54 6.54
CA PHE A 318 -4.59 14.96 7.68
C PHE A 318 -5.90 14.16 7.73
N PRO A 319 -6.25 13.54 8.87
CA PRO A 319 -7.47 12.71 9.00
C PRO A 319 -8.76 13.45 8.67
N ASP A 320 -8.77 14.75 8.95
CA ASP A 320 -9.88 15.70 8.73
C ASP A 320 -9.77 16.45 7.40
N PHE A 321 -9.00 15.91 6.43
CA PHE A 321 -8.75 16.57 5.14
C PHE A 321 -10.03 17.05 4.44
N ALA A 322 -11.10 16.24 4.44
CA ALA A 322 -12.35 16.58 3.78
C ALA A 322 -13.00 17.84 4.37
N GLU A 323 -12.89 18.04 5.68
CA GLU A 323 -13.38 19.22 6.39
C GLU A 323 -12.44 20.41 6.20
N ARG A 324 -11.14 20.23 6.41
CA ARG A 324 -10.10 21.25 6.21
C ARG A 324 -10.07 21.78 4.78
N ALA A 325 -10.17 20.91 3.80
CA ALA A 325 -10.13 21.31 2.40
C ALA A 325 -11.22 22.31 2.01
N ASN A 326 -12.30 22.39 2.78
CA ASN A 326 -13.40 23.32 2.56
C ASN A 326 -13.28 24.61 3.38
N ASN A 327 -12.74 24.56 4.59
CA ASN A 327 -12.90 25.60 5.61
C ASN A 327 -11.58 26.16 6.16
N GLU A 328 -10.46 25.47 6.02
CA GLU A 328 -9.20 25.82 6.68
C GLU A 328 -8.03 25.97 5.71
N GLU A 329 -6.92 26.53 6.21
CA GLU A 329 -5.64 26.61 5.54
C GLU A 329 -4.70 25.50 6.04
N PHE A 330 -3.92 24.93 5.12
CA PHE A 330 -2.80 24.07 5.43
C PHE A 330 -1.55 24.91 5.68
N VAL A 331 -0.84 24.61 6.75
CA VAL A 331 0.37 25.35 7.18
C VAL A 331 1.62 24.56 6.78
N PHE A 332 2.59 25.26 6.16
CA PHE A 332 3.82 24.67 5.63
C PHE A 332 5.07 25.22 6.33
N THR A 333 4.93 25.70 7.57
CA THR A 333 6.08 26.12 8.38
C THR A 333 6.92 24.90 8.79
N ARG A 334 8.19 25.12 9.12
CA ARG A 334 9.10 24.05 9.55
C ARG A 334 8.51 23.28 10.74
N ASP A 335 8.04 24.00 11.75
CA ASP A 335 7.52 23.38 12.97
C ASP A 335 6.29 22.52 12.69
N GLU A 336 5.39 22.96 11.82
CA GLU A 336 4.18 22.20 11.48
C GLU A 336 4.51 20.99 10.61
N VAL A 337 5.39 21.15 9.61
CA VAL A 337 5.78 20.06 8.69
C VAL A 337 6.64 19.00 9.37
N GLU A 338 7.58 19.40 10.23
CA GLU A 338 8.42 18.44 10.99
C GLU A 338 7.62 17.75 12.10
N ASN A 339 6.48 18.30 12.51
CA ASN A 339 5.53 17.71 13.44
C ASN A 339 4.43 16.90 12.76
N ALA A 340 4.24 17.05 11.44
CA ALA A 340 3.27 16.29 10.68
C ALA A 340 3.86 14.94 10.21
N PHE A 341 2.99 13.92 10.15
CA PHE A 341 3.30 12.62 9.52
C PHE A 341 2.58 12.56 8.19
N ILE A 342 3.28 12.15 7.15
CA ILE A 342 2.63 11.84 5.88
C ILE A 342 2.15 10.40 5.97
N ILE A 343 0.84 10.24 6.11
CA ILE A 343 0.17 8.95 6.00
C ILE A 343 -0.38 8.88 4.58
N ASP A 344 0.29 8.12 3.71
CA ASP A 344 -0.21 7.86 2.37
C ASP A 344 -1.23 6.74 2.43
N THR A 345 -2.46 7.01 1.99
CA THR A 345 -3.56 6.03 1.93
C THR A 345 -3.68 5.37 0.56
N LYS A 346 -2.82 5.71 -0.41
CA LYS A 346 -2.80 5.11 -1.74
C LYS A 346 -1.78 4.00 -1.83
N GLY A 347 -2.28 2.78 -1.75
CA GLY A 347 -1.73 1.54 -2.25
C GLY A 347 -0.21 1.39 -2.28
N ALA A 348 0.43 1.11 -1.14
CA ALA A 348 1.76 0.55 -1.14
C ALA A 348 1.68 -0.90 -1.62
N VAL A 349 2.04 -1.13 -2.86
CA VAL A 349 2.21 -2.48 -3.40
C VAL A 349 3.43 -3.10 -2.73
N LEU A 350 3.23 -3.83 -1.65
CA LEU A 350 4.23 -4.81 -1.22
C LEU A 350 4.30 -5.87 -2.32
N ALA A 351 5.51 -6.09 -2.85
CA ALA A 351 5.78 -7.24 -3.68
C ALA A 351 5.50 -8.50 -2.83
N THR A 352 4.31 -9.08 -3.01
CA THR A 352 3.95 -10.37 -2.43
C THR A 352 4.80 -11.44 -3.12
N GLY A 353 6.06 -11.58 -2.68
CA GLY A 353 6.89 -12.74 -2.99
C GLY A 353 6.27 -13.93 -2.28
N ASN A 354 6.07 -15.01 -3.01
CA ASN A 354 5.63 -16.35 -2.61
C ASN A 354 5.44 -16.56 -1.09
N LEU A 355 4.30 -16.16 -0.55
CA LEU A 355 3.83 -16.52 0.78
C LEU A 355 2.75 -17.60 0.62
N SER A 356 3.15 -18.85 0.67
CA SER A 356 2.21 -19.96 0.89
C SER A 356 1.98 -20.10 2.38
N HIS A 357 0.76 -19.90 2.83
CA HIS A 357 0.33 -20.20 4.19
C HIS A 357 0.29 -21.73 4.36
N PRO A 358 0.77 -22.32 5.48
CA PRO A 358 0.77 -23.80 5.69
C PRO A 358 -0.62 -24.41 5.90
N GLY A 359 -1.71 -23.70 5.66
CA GLY A 359 -3.09 -24.15 5.86
C GLY A 359 -3.90 -24.43 4.60
N PHE A 360 -3.44 -24.04 3.42
CA PHE A 360 -4.17 -24.29 2.18
C PHE A 360 -3.80 -25.68 1.62
N LYS A 361 -4.73 -26.60 1.65
CA LYS A 361 -4.64 -27.85 0.87
C LYS A 361 -4.73 -27.45 -0.60
N HIS A 362 -3.60 -27.50 -1.31
CA HIS A 362 -3.64 -27.69 -2.75
C HIS A 362 -4.49 -28.94 -3.01
N ASN A 363 -5.62 -28.77 -3.66
CA ASN A 363 -6.25 -29.87 -4.36
C ASN A 363 -5.34 -30.21 -5.55
N GLU A 364 -4.31 -31.03 -5.27
CA GLU A 364 -3.66 -31.76 -6.35
C GLU A 364 -4.73 -32.69 -6.93
N SER A 365 -5.32 -32.27 -8.04
CA SER A 365 -6.11 -33.14 -8.87
C SER A 365 -5.23 -34.32 -9.30
N LYS A 366 -5.49 -35.47 -8.69
CA LYS A 366 -4.98 -36.75 -9.16
C LYS A 366 -5.55 -37.01 -10.55
N ASN A 367 -4.63 -37.24 -11.48
CA ASN A 367 -4.76 -37.80 -12.84
C ASN A 367 -5.46 -36.95 -13.88
#